data_eeaeaaa9877b196a7387beb497022642
#
_entry.id   eeaeaaa9877b196a7387beb497022642
#
_cell.length_a   1.000
_cell.length_b   1.000
_cell.length_c   1.000
_cell.angle_alpha   90.00
_cell.angle_beta   90.00
_cell.angle_gamma   90.00
#
_symmetry.space_group_name_H-M   'P 1'
#
loop_
_entity.id
_entity.type
_entity.pdbx_description
1 polymer ?
#
loop_
_entity_poly.entity_id
_entity_poly.type
_entity_poly.pdbx_seq_one_letter_code
_entity_poly.pdbx_strand_id
1 'polypeptide(L)'
;MGTSVTFFVSPLMRSEAMEREVQAIDSEFNTHLQDDFSRLGQLQGHTSSPGHPFNRFSCGNKKSLDDAKDNGINLQERILKLYRDYYHGGLMKLVVIGGESLNVLEHWVLELFGDVKKGPQVKLEFKTEGPIWKAGRLYRLEAVDDVHILHLAWTLPCLQEHYLKKLEGCLCHVLGHEGRGSLYSYLKARGWIRSLDASLSRIDCSSVAYIFCMVIYLTDSGLEKIFEIIGFVYQYIELLRPMLPQEWIFRELHDVGNMKFIFAEEQDQDDYASGLAENLLCYATQHVIYGDYVNESWDKELIEYVLGFFRPENMRIDVISNSLFKTKGQLGYVVLCGWTHTCKVFGFYFCVQVQTHPPSKQTGKLYSGLTV
;
A
#
# COMPACT_ATOMS: atom_id res chain seq x y z
N MET A 1 28.23 -17.60 3.61
CA MET A 1 28.35 -16.44 2.69
C MET A 1 28.49 -16.82 1.21
N GLY A 2 29.24 -17.81 0.81
CA GLY A 2 29.53 -18.08 -0.62
C GLY A 2 28.31 -18.48 -1.51
N THR A 3 27.27 -19.08 -0.97
CA THR A 3 26.11 -19.55 -1.77
C THR A 3 25.12 -18.46 -2.16
N SER A 4 24.94 -17.44 -1.33
CA SER A 4 24.02 -16.31 -1.63
C SER A 4 24.54 -15.40 -2.72
N VAL A 5 25.86 -15.16 -2.76
CA VAL A 5 26.49 -14.25 -3.73
C VAL A 5 26.41 -14.80 -5.15
N THR A 6 26.51 -16.13 -5.31
CA THR A 6 26.43 -16.79 -6.62
C THR A 6 25.12 -16.48 -7.34
N PHE A 7 24.04 -16.26 -6.60
CA PHE A 7 22.74 -15.86 -7.18
C PHE A 7 22.83 -14.50 -7.91
N PHE A 8 23.57 -13.54 -7.38
CA PHE A 8 23.73 -12.23 -8.00
C PHE A 8 24.71 -12.20 -9.17
N VAL A 9 25.69 -13.12 -9.18
CA VAL A 9 26.74 -13.17 -10.21
C VAL A 9 26.35 -14.10 -11.36
N SER A 10 25.84 -15.30 -11.06
CA SER A 10 25.56 -16.34 -12.05
C SER A 10 24.46 -17.31 -11.57
N PRO A 11 23.20 -16.90 -11.61
CA PRO A 11 22.08 -17.76 -11.18
C PRO A 11 21.95 -18.98 -12.09
N LEU A 12 21.82 -20.16 -11.52
CA LEU A 12 21.74 -21.41 -12.29
C LEU A 12 20.42 -21.65 -13.00
N MET A 13 19.31 -21.07 -12.52
CA MET A 13 17.95 -21.16 -13.07
C MET A 13 17.57 -22.56 -13.58
N ARG A 14 17.83 -23.61 -12.79
CA ARG A 14 17.56 -25.00 -13.16
C ARG A 14 16.05 -25.23 -13.27
N SER A 15 15.61 -25.96 -14.28
CA SER A 15 14.18 -26.26 -14.52
C SER A 15 13.51 -26.93 -13.32
N GLU A 16 14.18 -27.90 -12.67
CA GLU A 16 13.67 -28.57 -11.47
C GLU A 16 13.49 -27.63 -10.27
N ALA A 17 14.38 -26.63 -10.11
CA ALA A 17 14.25 -25.60 -9.08
C ALA A 17 13.04 -24.68 -9.39
N MET A 18 12.88 -24.31 -10.66
CA MET A 18 11.75 -23.49 -11.09
C MET A 18 10.40 -24.17 -10.87
N GLU A 19 10.30 -25.49 -11.08
CA GLU A 19 9.07 -26.23 -10.81
C GLU A 19 8.72 -26.20 -9.31
N ARG A 20 9.71 -26.32 -8.43
CA ARG A 20 9.51 -26.18 -6.99
C ARG A 20 9.08 -24.77 -6.60
N GLU A 21 9.70 -23.76 -7.18
CA GLU A 21 9.31 -22.36 -6.95
C GLU A 21 7.88 -22.06 -7.40
N VAL A 22 7.44 -22.65 -8.52
CA VAL A 22 6.03 -22.54 -8.95
C VAL A 22 5.08 -23.13 -7.90
N GLN A 23 5.44 -24.24 -7.25
CA GLN A 23 4.64 -24.80 -6.16
C GLN A 23 4.68 -23.90 -4.90
N ALA A 24 5.82 -23.30 -4.58
CA ALA A 24 5.94 -22.38 -3.46
C ALA A 24 5.06 -21.14 -3.67
N ILE A 25 5.13 -20.51 -4.85
CA ILE A 25 4.28 -19.38 -5.24
C ILE A 25 2.79 -19.73 -5.15
N ASP A 26 2.41 -20.95 -5.59
CA ASP A 26 1.01 -21.40 -5.51
C ASP A 26 0.56 -21.62 -4.07
N SER A 27 1.44 -22.10 -3.20
CA SER A 27 1.18 -22.26 -1.77
C SER A 27 1.02 -20.90 -1.07
N GLU A 28 1.88 -19.93 -1.36
CA GLU A 28 1.75 -18.55 -0.88
C GLU A 28 0.43 -17.91 -1.33
N PHE A 29 0.12 -18.04 -2.61
CA PHE A 29 -1.14 -17.56 -3.16
C PHE A 29 -2.35 -18.14 -2.43
N ASN A 30 -2.36 -19.46 -2.17
CA ASN A 30 -3.45 -20.12 -1.45
C ASN A 30 -3.58 -19.63 0.00
N THR A 31 -2.47 -19.29 0.66
CA THR A 31 -2.49 -18.65 1.99
C THR A 31 -3.13 -17.28 1.93
N HIS A 32 -2.79 -16.47 0.94
CA HIS A 32 -3.36 -15.13 0.74
C HIS A 32 -4.86 -15.14 0.41
N LEU A 33 -5.41 -16.27 -0.07
CA LEU A 33 -6.86 -16.40 -0.29
C LEU A 33 -7.69 -16.31 0.99
N GLN A 34 -7.11 -16.60 2.14
CA GLN A 34 -7.76 -16.57 3.45
C GLN A 34 -7.54 -15.26 4.20
N ASP A 35 -6.79 -14.31 3.61
CA ASP A 35 -6.55 -13.00 4.19
C ASP A 35 -7.35 -11.91 3.48
N ASP A 36 -8.22 -11.21 4.22
CA ASP A 36 -9.14 -10.22 3.65
C ASP A 36 -8.43 -9.00 3.06
N PHE A 37 -7.29 -8.59 3.61
CA PHE A 37 -6.53 -7.47 3.05
C PHE A 37 -5.76 -7.84 1.78
N SER A 38 -5.21 -9.04 1.70
CA SER A 38 -4.63 -9.57 0.47
C SER A 38 -5.66 -9.67 -0.66
N ARG A 39 -6.87 -10.16 -0.33
CA ARG A 39 -8.01 -10.21 -1.25
C ARG A 39 -8.46 -8.82 -1.69
N LEU A 40 -8.50 -7.86 -0.76
CA LEU A 40 -8.78 -6.46 -1.07
C LEU A 40 -7.73 -5.88 -2.03
N GLY A 41 -6.45 -6.10 -1.78
CA GLY A 41 -5.36 -5.65 -2.65
C GLY A 41 -5.51 -6.20 -4.09
N GLN A 42 -5.84 -7.48 -4.24
CA GLN A 42 -6.12 -8.09 -5.54
C GLN A 42 -7.34 -7.46 -6.22
N LEU A 43 -8.41 -7.20 -5.47
CA LEU A 43 -9.59 -6.51 -5.98
C LEU A 43 -9.26 -5.08 -6.43
N GLN A 44 -8.46 -4.36 -5.66
CA GLN A 44 -8.03 -3.01 -5.97
C GLN A 44 -7.19 -2.97 -7.25
N GLY A 45 -6.22 -3.87 -7.40
CA GLY A 45 -5.44 -4.04 -8.63
C GLY A 45 -6.32 -4.37 -9.83
N HIS A 46 -7.17 -5.38 -9.71
CA HIS A 46 -8.04 -5.82 -10.80
C HIS A 46 -9.06 -4.75 -11.27
N THR A 47 -9.57 -3.94 -10.35
CA THR A 47 -10.58 -2.90 -10.64
C THR A 47 -9.99 -1.53 -10.95
N SER A 48 -8.67 -1.42 -11.00
CA SER A 48 -7.98 -0.21 -11.40
C SER A 48 -8.11 0.07 -12.90
N SER A 49 -7.69 1.23 -13.34
CA SER A 49 -7.83 1.65 -14.74
C SER A 49 -7.05 0.73 -15.67
N PRO A 50 -7.66 0.21 -16.75
CA PRO A 50 -6.95 -0.61 -17.73
C PRO A 50 -5.72 0.10 -18.30
N GLY A 51 -4.61 -0.60 -18.37
CA GLY A 51 -3.32 -0.05 -18.82
C GLY A 51 -2.51 0.69 -17.75
N HIS A 52 -3.11 1.01 -16.60
CA HIS A 52 -2.35 1.53 -15.47
C HIS A 52 -1.43 0.43 -14.90
N PRO A 53 -0.17 0.71 -14.52
CA PRO A 53 0.74 -0.29 -13.96
C PRO A 53 0.22 -0.99 -12.71
N PHE A 54 -0.64 -0.35 -11.95
CA PHE A 54 -1.34 -0.93 -10.80
C PHE A 54 -2.34 -2.03 -11.19
N ASN A 55 -2.83 -2.04 -12.45
CA ASN A 55 -3.74 -3.05 -13.00
C ASN A 55 -2.97 -4.33 -13.38
N ARG A 56 -2.42 -5.00 -12.38
CA ARG A 56 -1.65 -6.24 -12.56
C ARG A 56 -2.00 -7.26 -11.49
N PHE A 57 -1.87 -8.52 -11.85
CA PHE A 57 -1.88 -9.62 -10.90
C PHE A 57 -0.49 -9.73 -10.26
N SER A 58 -0.35 -9.28 -9.02
CA SER A 58 0.95 -9.08 -8.38
C SER A 58 1.53 -10.34 -7.73
N CYS A 59 0.67 -11.26 -7.24
CA CYS A 59 1.15 -12.45 -6.53
C CYS A 59 1.66 -13.56 -7.45
N GLY A 60 1.02 -13.76 -8.60
CA GLY A 60 1.21 -15.00 -9.38
C GLY A 60 0.55 -16.22 -8.71
N ASN A 61 0.36 -17.28 -9.46
CA ASN A 61 0.00 -18.61 -8.99
C ASN A 61 0.36 -19.66 -10.05
N LYS A 62 0.28 -20.94 -9.69
CA LYS A 62 0.60 -22.03 -10.61
C LYS A 62 -0.19 -21.92 -11.92
N LYS A 63 -1.50 -21.62 -11.83
CA LYS A 63 -2.36 -21.49 -13.01
C LYS A 63 -1.89 -20.39 -13.95
N SER A 64 -1.56 -19.21 -13.45
CA SER A 64 -1.11 -18.09 -14.31
C SER A 64 0.23 -18.39 -14.99
N LEU A 65 1.10 -19.15 -14.34
CA LEU A 65 2.39 -19.55 -14.87
C LEU A 65 2.25 -20.70 -15.89
N ASP A 66 1.34 -21.66 -15.65
CA ASP A 66 1.03 -22.73 -16.60
C ASP A 66 0.32 -22.14 -17.84
N ASP A 67 -0.66 -21.25 -17.67
CA ASP A 67 -1.30 -20.53 -18.78
C ASP A 67 -0.26 -19.78 -19.64
N ALA A 68 0.76 -19.19 -19.01
CA ALA A 68 1.84 -18.52 -19.73
C ALA A 68 2.68 -19.52 -20.56
N LYS A 69 2.98 -20.70 -20.03
CA LYS A 69 3.67 -21.79 -20.77
C LYS A 69 2.83 -22.28 -21.95
N ASP A 70 1.53 -22.50 -21.73
CA ASP A 70 0.59 -22.96 -22.75
C ASP A 70 0.46 -21.95 -23.91
N ASN A 71 0.63 -20.65 -23.60
CA ASN A 71 0.73 -19.58 -24.59
C ASN A 71 2.12 -19.42 -25.20
N GLY A 72 3.01 -20.38 -25.04
CA GLY A 72 4.33 -20.43 -25.65
C GLY A 72 5.39 -19.57 -24.98
N ILE A 73 5.15 -19.09 -23.75
CA ILE A 73 6.12 -18.30 -23.00
C ILE A 73 7.10 -19.23 -22.29
N ASN A 74 8.38 -19.13 -22.63
CA ASN A 74 9.45 -19.80 -21.90
C ASN A 74 9.75 -19.00 -20.62
N LEU A 75 9.30 -19.52 -19.46
CA LEU A 75 9.49 -18.86 -18.15
C LEU A 75 10.98 -18.71 -17.81
N GLN A 76 11.80 -19.72 -18.08
CA GLN A 76 13.24 -19.67 -17.79
C GLN A 76 13.91 -18.53 -18.57
N GLU A 77 13.60 -18.41 -19.85
CA GLU A 77 14.14 -17.33 -20.69
C GLU A 77 13.68 -15.95 -20.22
N ARG A 78 12.40 -15.83 -19.78
CA ARG A 78 11.87 -14.57 -19.22
C ARG A 78 12.56 -14.18 -17.92
N ILE A 79 12.80 -15.13 -17.01
CA ILE A 79 13.51 -14.90 -15.75
C ILE A 79 14.98 -14.52 -16.04
N LEU A 80 15.64 -15.23 -16.95
CA LEU A 80 17.00 -14.89 -17.36
C LEU A 80 17.08 -13.51 -18.04
N LYS A 81 16.05 -13.13 -18.79
CA LYS A 81 15.95 -11.78 -19.33
C LYS A 81 15.83 -10.74 -18.24
N LEU A 82 14.91 -10.94 -17.26
CA LEU A 82 14.76 -10.05 -16.10
C LEU A 82 16.10 -9.91 -15.34
N TYR A 83 16.78 -11.03 -15.11
CA TYR A 83 18.09 -11.01 -14.47
C TYR A 83 19.09 -10.18 -15.28
N ARG A 84 19.20 -10.40 -16.59
CA ARG A 84 20.15 -9.63 -17.44
C ARG A 84 19.86 -8.13 -17.48
N ASP A 85 18.58 -7.77 -17.43
CA ASP A 85 18.12 -6.38 -17.57
C ASP A 85 18.22 -5.59 -16.27
N TYR A 86 18.00 -6.23 -15.12
CA TYR A 86 17.84 -5.51 -13.84
C TYR A 86 18.81 -5.92 -12.75
N TYR A 87 19.47 -7.10 -12.83
CA TYR A 87 20.40 -7.56 -11.81
C TYR A 87 21.84 -7.07 -12.13
N HIS A 88 22.07 -5.81 -11.84
CA HIS A 88 23.39 -5.19 -11.98
C HIS A 88 23.62 -4.09 -10.94
N GLY A 89 24.89 -3.80 -10.62
CA GLY A 89 25.26 -2.89 -9.54
C GLY A 89 24.72 -1.46 -9.66
N GLY A 90 24.31 -1.02 -10.86
CA GLY A 90 23.68 0.29 -11.04
C GLY A 90 22.26 0.40 -10.48
N LEU A 91 21.57 -0.73 -10.27
CA LEU A 91 20.21 -0.81 -9.72
C LEU A 91 20.16 -1.44 -8.32
N MET A 92 21.27 -1.96 -7.83
CA MET A 92 21.35 -2.66 -6.54
C MET A 92 21.92 -1.78 -5.44
N LYS A 93 21.50 -2.04 -4.22
CA LYS A 93 22.07 -1.50 -2.99
C LYS A 93 22.49 -2.68 -2.13
N LEU A 94 23.64 -2.56 -1.52
CA LEU A 94 24.20 -3.58 -0.63
C LEU A 94 24.45 -2.96 0.74
N VAL A 95 23.95 -3.61 1.77
CA VAL A 95 24.26 -3.33 3.16
C VAL A 95 24.89 -4.57 3.76
N VAL A 96 25.98 -4.39 4.48
CA VAL A 96 26.68 -5.45 5.19
C VAL A 96 26.80 -5.06 6.66
N ILE A 97 26.32 -5.90 7.54
CA ILE A 97 26.45 -5.77 8.99
C ILE A 97 27.34 -6.91 9.48
N GLY A 98 28.34 -6.59 10.28
CA GLY A 98 29.26 -7.59 10.83
C GLY A 98 30.07 -7.06 12.01
N GLY A 99 30.63 -7.96 12.80
CA GLY A 99 31.48 -7.65 13.96
C GLY A 99 32.93 -7.30 13.61
N GLU A 100 33.30 -7.41 12.34
CA GLU A 100 34.64 -7.15 11.87
C GLU A 100 34.90 -5.65 11.60
N SER A 101 36.16 -5.27 11.42
CA SER A 101 36.48 -3.89 11.03
C SER A 101 35.95 -3.56 9.63
N LEU A 102 35.66 -2.28 9.38
CA LEU A 102 35.15 -1.83 8.07
C LEU A 102 36.10 -2.23 6.92
N ASN A 103 37.41 -2.20 7.12
CA ASN A 103 38.37 -2.61 6.10
C ASN A 103 38.27 -4.11 5.75
N VAL A 104 37.98 -4.95 6.74
CA VAL A 104 37.75 -6.39 6.52
C VAL A 104 36.46 -6.62 5.79
N LEU A 105 35.38 -5.96 6.21
CA LEU A 105 34.05 -6.06 5.54
C LEU A 105 34.17 -5.56 4.09
N GLU A 106 34.82 -4.44 3.84
CA GLU A 106 35.06 -3.91 2.49
C GLU A 106 35.87 -4.90 1.63
N HIS A 107 36.92 -5.49 2.18
CA HIS A 107 37.67 -6.50 1.47
C HIS A 107 36.81 -7.69 1.06
N TRP A 108 35.98 -8.21 1.97
CA TRP A 108 35.06 -9.30 1.65
C TRP A 108 34.03 -8.92 0.60
N VAL A 109 33.49 -7.70 0.65
CA VAL A 109 32.57 -7.19 -0.37
C VAL A 109 33.24 -7.15 -1.74
N LEU A 110 34.44 -6.61 -1.84
CA LEU A 110 35.18 -6.55 -3.09
C LEU A 110 35.52 -7.95 -3.65
N GLU A 111 35.85 -8.88 -2.79
CA GLU A 111 36.14 -10.26 -3.18
C GLU A 111 34.87 -11.00 -3.64
N LEU A 112 33.80 -10.90 -2.87
CA LEU A 112 32.59 -11.70 -3.11
C LEU A 112 31.67 -11.09 -4.18
N PHE A 113 31.52 -9.77 -4.23
CA PHE A 113 30.57 -9.07 -5.12
C PHE A 113 31.29 -8.37 -6.30
N GLY A 114 32.60 -8.48 -6.41
CA GLY A 114 33.38 -7.83 -7.47
C GLY A 114 32.98 -8.26 -8.88
N ASP A 115 32.45 -9.47 -9.03
CA ASP A 115 31.97 -10.04 -10.29
C ASP A 115 30.52 -9.70 -10.63
N VAL A 116 29.81 -8.98 -9.76
CA VAL A 116 28.43 -8.49 -10.07
C VAL A 116 28.51 -7.58 -11.29
N LYS A 117 27.66 -7.86 -12.26
CA LYS A 117 27.59 -7.12 -13.52
C LYS A 117 27.49 -5.62 -13.26
N LYS A 118 28.35 -4.83 -13.89
CA LYS A 118 28.25 -3.38 -13.90
C LYS A 118 27.11 -2.94 -14.81
N GLY A 119 26.43 -1.86 -14.44
CA GLY A 119 25.36 -1.29 -15.23
C GLY A 119 25.13 0.20 -14.90
N PRO A 120 24.30 0.89 -15.71
CA PRO A 120 24.04 2.30 -15.49
C PRO A 120 23.31 2.53 -14.17
N GLN A 121 23.68 3.58 -13.45
CA GLN A 121 22.90 4.08 -12.32
C GLN A 121 21.70 4.85 -12.89
N VAL A 122 20.53 4.25 -12.81
CA VAL A 122 19.28 4.87 -13.25
C VAL A 122 18.24 4.75 -12.14
N LYS A 123 17.47 5.80 -11.94
CA LYS A 123 16.26 5.72 -11.11
C LYS A 123 15.14 5.18 -12.00
N LEU A 124 14.59 4.03 -11.64
CA LEU A 124 13.44 3.48 -12.34
C LEU A 124 12.19 4.25 -11.94
N GLU A 125 11.71 5.11 -12.82
CA GLU A 125 10.47 5.85 -12.65
C GLU A 125 9.45 5.38 -13.68
N PHE A 126 8.27 5.03 -13.20
CA PHE A 126 7.16 4.66 -14.06
C PHE A 126 6.19 5.83 -14.14
N LYS A 127 6.10 6.43 -15.30
CA LYS A 127 5.08 7.46 -15.54
C LYS A 127 3.73 6.79 -15.72
N THR A 128 2.74 7.28 -15.00
CA THR A 128 1.36 6.83 -15.09
C THR A 128 0.49 7.96 -15.59
N GLU A 129 -0.45 7.64 -16.46
CA GLU A 129 -1.43 8.61 -16.95
C GLU A 129 -2.81 8.31 -16.32
N GLY A 130 -3.46 9.35 -15.83
CA GLY A 130 -4.80 9.26 -15.27
C GLY A 130 -4.88 8.69 -13.84
N PRO A 131 -6.09 8.64 -13.30
CA PRO A 131 -6.33 8.13 -11.96
C PRO A 131 -6.23 6.61 -11.91
N ILE A 132 -5.78 6.07 -10.78
CA ILE A 132 -5.73 4.61 -10.53
C ILE A 132 -7.13 4.01 -10.65
N TRP A 133 -8.14 4.65 -10.06
CA TRP A 133 -9.52 4.17 -10.05
C TRP A 133 -10.50 5.22 -10.57
N LYS A 134 -11.63 4.73 -11.07
CA LYS A 134 -12.77 5.60 -11.39
C LYS A 134 -13.47 6.01 -10.10
N ALA A 135 -13.72 7.30 -9.94
CA ALA A 135 -14.46 7.87 -8.81
C ALA A 135 -15.92 7.37 -8.73
N GLY A 136 -16.53 7.55 -7.56
CA GLY A 136 -17.96 7.30 -7.34
C GLY A 136 -18.36 5.82 -7.34
N ARG A 137 -17.43 4.91 -7.03
CA ARG A 137 -17.68 3.48 -6.92
C ARG A 137 -17.49 3.00 -5.49
N LEU A 138 -18.42 2.16 -5.05
CA LEU A 138 -18.30 1.39 -3.83
C LEU A 138 -18.16 -0.09 -4.20
N TYR A 139 -17.13 -0.74 -3.67
CA TYR A 139 -16.88 -2.16 -3.84
C TYR A 139 -17.24 -2.89 -2.56
N ARG A 140 -17.78 -4.10 -2.69
CA ARG A 140 -18.13 -4.94 -1.55
C ARG A 140 -17.43 -6.28 -1.69
N LEU A 141 -16.72 -6.66 -0.65
CA LEU A 141 -15.98 -7.91 -0.54
C LEU A 141 -16.59 -8.73 0.61
N GLU A 142 -16.93 -9.97 0.34
CA GLU A 142 -17.33 -10.91 1.38
C GLU A 142 -16.11 -11.26 2.24
N ALA A 143 -16.20 -10.99 3.55
CA ALA A 143 -15.13 -11.29 4.49
C ALA A 143 -14.98 -12.78 4.72
N VAL A 144 -13.74 -13.23 4.89
CA VAL A 144 -13.40 -14.57 5.41
C VAL A 144 -13.59 -14.57 6.93
N ASP A 145 -13.11 -13.51 7.57
CA ASP A 145 -13.21 -13.33 9.01
C ASP A 145 -14.57 -12.74 9.43
N ASP A 146 -14.89 -12.83 10.73
CA ASP A 146 -16.08 -12.22 11.32
C ASP A 146 -15.84 -10.73 11.60
N VAL A 147 -15.73 -9.95 10.52
CA VAL A 147 -15.42 -8.52 10.57
C VAL A 147 -16.31 -7.70 9.66
N HIS A 148 -16.43 -6.41 10.00
CA HIS A 148 -17.00 -5.38 9.14
C HIS A 148 -16.01 -4.25 9.04
N ILE A 149 -15.48 -4.02 7.83
CA ILE A 149 -14.45 -3.02 7.57
C ILE A 149 -14.95 -2.06 6.48
N LEU A 150 -14.87 -0.78 6.76
CA LEU A 150 -14.95 0.29 5.78
C LEU A 150 -13.53 0.75 5.48
N HIS A 151 -13.06 0.49 4.27
CA HIS A 151 -11.77 0.92 3.79
C HIS A 151 -11.95 2.07 2.80
N LEU A 152 -11.38 3.21 3.13
CA LEU A 152 -11.37 4.41 2.30
C LEU A 152 -9.94 4.63 1.81
N ALA A 153 -9.78 4.87 0.50
CA ALA A 153 -8.46 5.10 -0.09
C ALA A 153 -8.47 6.35 -0.99
N TRP A 154 -7.43 7.17 -0.85
CA TRP A 154 -7.19 8.35 -1.68
C TRP A 154 -5.83 8.24 -2.36
N THR A 155 -5.79 8.54 -3.65
CA THR A 155 -4.53 8.64 -4.39
C THR A 155 -3.89 9.98 -4.13
N LEU A 156 -2.65 9.97 -3.67
CA LEU A 156 -1.84 11.16 -3.44
C LEU A 156 -0.74 11.27 -4.50
N PRO A 157 -0.14 12.46 -4.69
CA PRO A 157 1.12 12.58 -5.42
C PRO A 157 2.22 11.83 -4.68
N CYS A 158 3.22 11.34 -5.39
CA CYS A 158 4.38 10.70 -4.78
C CYS A 158 5.14 11.72 -3.91
N LEU A 159 5.28 11.43 -2.62
CA LEU A 159 5.93 12.30 -1.64
C LEU A 159 7.36 11.85 -1.29
N GLN A 160 7.91 10.85 -1.97
CA GLN A 160 9.24 10.31 -1.68
C GLN A 160 10.36 11.37 -1.68
N GLU A 161 10.28 12.35 -2.57
CA GLU A 161 11.27 13.44 -2.61
C GLU A 161 11.15 14.41 -1.42
N HIS A 162 10.01 14.36 -0.71
CA HIS A 162 9.72 15.18 0.46
C HIS A 162 9.84 14.42 1.78
N TYR A 163 10.56 13.29 1.79
CA TYR A 163 10.63 12.39 2.95
C TYR A 163 11.08 13.05 4.26
N LEU A 164 11.85 14.15 4.22
CA LEU A 164 12.25 14.92 5.40
C LEU A 164 11.12 15.81 5.97
N LYS A 165 10.03 15.97 5.24
CA LYS A 165 8.88 16.74 5.68
C LYS A 165 7.81 15.91 6.36
N LYS A 166 7.87 14.57 6.20
CA LYS A 166 6.95 13.58 6.83
C LYS A 166 5.49 14.00 6.86
N LEU A 167 5.02 14.58 5.74
CA LEU A 167 3.64 15.04 5.61
C LEU A 167 2.63 13.97 5.89
N GLU A 168 2.87 12.81 5.32
CA GLU A 168 2.04 11.62 5.48
C GLU A 168 1.93 11.24 6.95
N GLY A 169 3.04 11.31 7.71
CA GLY A 169 3.05 11.05 9.15
C GLY A 169 2.15 12.00 9.93
N CYS A 170 2.17 13.28 9.56
CA CYS A 170 1.29 14.30 10.14
C CYS A 170 -0.19 14.00 9.84
N LEU A 171 -0.51 13.65 8.59
CA LEU A 171 -1.87 13.31 8.19
C LEU A 171 -2.36 12.04 8.88
N CYS A 172 -1.52 10.99 8.95
CA CYS A 172 -1.83 9.75 9.66
C CYS A 172 -2.09 10.03 11.14
N HIS A 173 -1.23 10.85 11.78
CA HIS A 173 -1.38 11.20 13.19
C HIS A 173 -2.72 11.90 13.47
N VAL A 174 -3.08 12.90 12.67
CA VAL A 174 -4.28 13.70 12.93
C VAL A 174 -5.56 12.95 12.54
N LEU A 175 -5.57 12.27 11.40
CA LEU A 175 -6.75 11.52 10.93
C LEU A 175 -6.97 10.24 11.72
N GLY A 176 -5.90 9.59 12.21
CA GLY A 176 -5.95 8.41 13.06
C GLY A 176 -5.99 8.69 14.56
N HIS A 177 -6.03 9.98 14.97
CA HIS A 177 -6.01 10.35 16.38
C HIS A 177 -7.22 9.80 17.16
N GLU A 178 -6.97 9.21 18.33
CA GLU A 178 -8.01 8.58 19.16
C GLU A 178 -8.51 9.46 20.33
N GLY A 179 -7.80 10.54 20.62
CA GLY A 179 -8.08 11.43 21.74
C GLY A 179 -9.45 12.13 21.65
N ARG A 180 -9.81 12.82 22.71
CA ARG A 180 -11.06 13.58 22.80
C ARG A 180 -11.16 14.62 21.66
N GLY A 181 -12.30 14.68 21.00
CA GLY A 181 -12.53 15.60 19.86
C GLY A 181 -12.09 15.05 18.51
N SER A 182 -11.50 13.86 18.46
CA SER A 182 -11.13 13.20 17.20
C SER A 182 -12.34 12.57 16.50
N LEU A 183 -12.18 12.24 15.22
CA LEU A 183 -13.15 11.48 14.45
C LEU A 183 -13.44 10.12 15.09
N TYR A 184 -12.38 9.43 15.54
CA TYR A 184 -12.51 8.16 16.25
C TYR A 184 -13.39 8.29 17.50
N SER A 185 -13.10 9.25 18.39
CA SER A 185 -13.87 9.41 19.62
C SER A 185 -15.35 9.73 19.37
N TYR A 186 -15.62 10.49 18.32
CA TYR A 186 -16.98 10.84 17.93
C TYR A 186 -17.77 9.64 17.38
N LEU A 187 -17.19 8.86 16.49
CA LEU A 187 -17.82 7.67 15.91
C LEU A 187 -17.94 6.54 16.95
N LYS A 188 -16.94 6.39 17.83
CA LYS A 188 -16.92 5.44 18.94
C LYS A 188 -18.05 5.70 19.94
N ALA A 189 -18.26 6.96 20.29
CA ALA A 189 -19.36 7.38 21.19
C ALA A 189 -20.75 7.04 20.65
N ARG A 190 -20.90 6.91 19.33
CA ARG A 190 -22.13 6.45 18.67
C ARG A 190 -22.27 4.93 18.63
N GLY A 191 -21.26 4.20 19.03
CA GLY A 191 -21.22 2.75 18.94
C GLY A 191 -21.12 2.23 17.50
N TRP A 192 -20.65 3.05 16.55
CA TRP A 192 -20.58 2.66 15.14
C TRP A 192 -19.26 2.03 14.73
N ILE A 193 -18.19 2.30 15.46
CA ILE A 193 -16.87 1.76 15.17
C ILE A 193 -16.24 1.07 16.38
N ARG A 194 -15.36 0.12 16.10
CA ARG A 194 -14.47 -0.55 17.06
C ARG A 194 -13.13 0.14 17.11
N SER A 195 -12.53 0.37 15.94
CA SER A 195 -11.24 1.07 15.77
C SER A 195 -11.21 1.83 14.44
N LEU A 196 -10.26 2.75 14.35
CA LEU A 196 -9.95 3.52 13.15
C LEU A 196 -8.43 3.64 13.05
N ASP A 197 -7.89 3.28 11.90
CA ASP A 197 -6.50 3.48 11.55
C ASP A 197 -6.38 4.33 10.29
N ALA A 198 -5.40 5.22 10.26
CA ALA A 198 -5.08 6.04 9.12
C ALA A 198 -3.59 5.89 8.79
N SER A 199 -3.28 5.42 7.60
CA SER A 199 -1.92 5.08 7.20
C SER A 199 -1.70 5.25 5.70
N LEU A 200 -0.44 5.29 5.29
CA LEU A 200 -0.11 5.00 3.89
C LEU A 200 -0.19 3.51 3.63
N SER A 201 -0.65 3.14 2.46
CA SER A 201 -0.56 1.75 2.02
C SER A 201 0.90 1.33 1.97
N ARG A 202 1.26 0.25 2.67
CA ARG A 202 2.63 -0.27 2.67
C ARG A 202 3.05 -0.84 1.31
N ILE A 203 2.10 -1.28 0.51
CA ILE A 203 2.33 -1.92 -0.79
C ILE A 203 2.48 -0.86 -1.88
N ASP A 204 1.87 0.32 -1.71
CA ASP A 204 1.63 1.29 -2.77
C ASP A 204 2.16 2.69 -2.42
N CYS A 205 3.43 2.75 -1.98
CA CYS A 205 4.18 3.99 -1.77
C CYS A 205 5.27 4.12 -2.84
N SER A 206 4.89 4.28 -4.09
CA SER A 206 5.82 4.35 -5.22
C SER A 206 5.46 5.46 -6.19
N SER A 207 6.28 5.66 -7.20
CA SER A 207 5.97 6.56 -8.33
C SER A 207 4.74 6.09 -9.13
N VAL A 208 4.37 4.83 -9.03
CA VAL A 208 3.19 4.24 -9.70
C VAL A 208 1.91 4.53 -8.93
N ALA A 209 1.94 4.38 -7.61
CA ALA A 209 0.80 4.57 -6.74
C ALA A 209 1.26 5.06 -5.37
N TYR A 210 0.65 6.13 -4.88
CA TYR A 210 0.87 6.65 -3.54
C TYR A 210 -0.50 6.80 -2.89
N ILE A 211 -0.86 5.85 -2.03
CA ILE A 211 -2.23 5.67 -1.57
C ILE A 211 -2.30 5.88 -0.07
N PHE A 212 -3.12 6.84 0.35
CA PHE A 212 -3.49 7.03 1.74
C PHE A 212 -4.75 6.24 2.04
N CYS A 213 -4.73 5.46 3.11
CA CYS A 213 -5.83 4.60 3.52
C CYS A 213 -6.38 5.01 4.89
N MET A 214 -7.68 4.89 5.05
CA MET A 214 -8.36 4.90 6.34
C MET A 214 -9.13 3.60 6.48
N VAL A 215 -8.78 2.80 7.48
CA VAL A 215 -9.38 1.51 7.80
C VAL A 215 -10.24 1.67 9.04
N ILE A 216 -11.55 1.49 8.90
CA ILE A 216 -12.53 1.67 9.97
C ILE A 216 -13.19 0.33 10.25
N TYR A 217 -12.92 -0.25 11.40
CA TYR A 217 -13.59 -1.46 11.86
C TYR A 217 -14.94 -1.09 12.44
N LEU A 218 -15.98 -1.56 11.79
CA LEU A 218 -17.36 -1.22 12.11
C LEU A 218 -17.95 -2.18 13.16
N THR A 219 -19.00 -1.71 13.83
CA THR A 219 -19.98 -2.58 14.50
C THR A 219 -21.11 -2.93 13.51
N ASP A 220 -22.04 -3.83 13.89
CA ASP A 220 -23.23 -4.11 13.08
C ASP A 220 -24.04 -2.84 12.81
N SER A 221 -24.23 -1.99 13.83
CA SER A 221 -24.89 -0.70 13.66
C SER A 221 -24.12 0.27 12.77
N GLY A 222 -22.78 0.22 12.80
CA GLY A 222 -21.92 1.01 11.92
C GLY A 222 -22.01 0.58 10.46
N LEU A 223 -22.16 -0.72 10.21
CA LEU A 223 -22.32 -1.25 8.85
C LEU A 223 -23.56 -0.66 8.14
N GLU A 224 -24.63 -0.39 8.90
CA GLU A 224 -25.83 0.28 8.37
C GLU A 224 -25.63 1.78 8.13
N LYS A 225 -24.57 2.37 8.69
CA LYS A 225 -24.28 3.82 8.72
C LYS A 225 -23.10 4.25 7.87
N ILE A 226 -22.67 3.42 6.91
CA ILE A 226 -21.47 3.65 6.09
C ILE A 226 -21.43 5.05 5.48
N PHE A 227 -22.54 5.49 4.86
CA PHE A 227 -22.57 6.80 4.20
C PHE A 227 -22.59 7.97 5.19
N GLU A 228 -23.19 7.78 6.37
CA GLU A 228 -23.14 8.76 7.45
C GLU A 228 -21.71 8.88 7.99
N ILE A 229 -21.02 7.74 8.19
CA ILE A 229 -19.61 7.69 8.62
C ILE A 229 -18.73 8.42 7.60
N ILE A 230 -18.89 8.14 6.30
CA ILE A 230 -18.14 8.85 5.24
C ILE A 230 -18.43 10.35 5.28
N GLY A 231 -19.69 10.74 5.52
CA GLY A 231 -20.05 12.15 5.71
C GLY A 231 -19.28 12.80 6.86
N PHE A 232 -19.15 12.12 8.00
CA PHE A 232 -18.35 12.63 9.14
C PHE A 232 -16.84 12.64 8.86
N VAL A 233 -16.32 11.69 8.09
CA VAL A 233 -14.92 11.73 7.63
C VAL A 233 -14.65 13.03 6.88
N TYR A 234 -15.53 13.40 5.93
CA TYR A 234 -15.35 14.63 5.17
C TYR A 234 -15.58 15.89 6.00
N GLN A 235 -16.54 15.90 6.90
CA GLN A 235 -16.72 17.02 7.83
C GLN A 235 -15.47 17.23 8.70
N TYR A 236 -14.84 16.15 9.14
CA TYR A 236 -13.62 16.21 9.91
C TYR A 236 -12.43 16.71 9.07
N ILE A 237 -12.29 16.23 7.83
CA ILE A 237 -11.28 16.73 6.90
C ILE A 237 -11.45 18.23 6.62
N GLU A 238 -12.69 18.69 6.40
CA GLU A 238 -12.98 20.13 6.21
C GLU A 238 -12.65 20.97 7.46
N LEU A 239 -12.90 20.42 8.65
CA LEU A 239 -12.50 21.06 9.91
C LEU A 239 -10.96 21.15 10.04
N LEU A 240 -10.26 20.13 9.57
CA LEU A 240 -8.80 20.06 9.64
C LEU A 240 -8.11 21.01 8.64
N ARG A 241 -8.72 21.32 7.49
CA ARG A 241 -8.10 22.16 6.45
C ARG A 241 -7.53 23.49 6.98
N PRO A 242 -8.28 24.30 7.74
CA PRO A 242 -7.72 25.52 8.32
C PRO A 242 -6.83 25.26 9.54
N MET A 243 -6.91 24.09 10.18
CA MET A 243 -6.22 23.80 11.45
C MET A 243 -4.92 23.03 11.28
N LEU A 244 -4.78 22.20 10.25
CA LEU A 244 -3.65 21.29 10.08
C LEU A 244 -2.30 21.96 9.82
N PRO A 245 -2.19 23.13 9.15
CA PRO A 245 -0.91 23.79 8.99
C PRO A 245 -0.41 24.42 10.30
N GLN A 246 -0.37 23.67 11.40
CA GLN A 246 0.13 24.18 12.67
C GLN A 246 1.49 23.57 13.01
N GLU A 247 2.47 24.42 13.13
CA GLU A 247 3.87 24.06 13.38
C GLU A 247 4.07 23.27 14.69
N TRP A 248 3.20 23.45 15.69
CA TRP A 248 3.34 22.72 16.95
C TRP A 248 3.09 21.21 16.79
N ILE A 249 2.18 20.77 15.90
CA ILE A 249 1.95 19.35 15.58
C ILE A 249 3.22 18.75 14.97
N PHE A 250 3.84 19.48 14.07
CA PHE A 250 5.09 19.07 13.45
C PHE A 250 6.21 18.92 14.50
N ARG A 251 6.34 19.87 15.43
CA ARG A 251 7.33 19.78 16.52
C ARG A 251 7.08 18.57 17.41
N GLU A 252 5.84 18.31 17.79
CA GLU A 252 5.49 17.11 18.56
C GLU A 252 5.89 15.83 17.81
N LEU A 253 5.57 15.72 16.51
CA LEU A 253 5.96 14.58 15.70
C LEU A 253 7.48 14.46 15.51
N HIS A 254 8.19 15.58 15.42
CA HIS A 254 9.64 15.60 15.41
C HIS A 254 10.21 15.02 16.70
N ASP A 255 9.70 15.47 17.86
CA ASP A 255 10.15 14.97 19.17
C ASP A 255 9.83 13.49 19.35
N VAL A 256 8.63 13.05 18.95
CA VAL A 256 8.24 11.63 18.95
C VAL A 256 9.13 10.81 18.02
N GLY A 257 9.47 11.32 16.83
CA GLY A 257 10.39 10.68 15.90
C GLY A 257 11.78 10.49 16.51
N ASN A 258 12.33 11.53 17.12
CA ASN A 258 13.62 11.46 17.81
C ASN A 258 13.62 10.45 18.96
N MET A 259 12.55 10.43 19.75
CA MET A 259 12.39 9.44 20.83
C MET A 259 12.32 8.01 20.28
N LYS A 260 11.56 7.77 19.21
CA LYS A 260 11.50 6.46 18.56
C LYS A 260 12.85 6.02 18.02
N PHE A 261 13.67 6.93 17.51
CA PHE A 261 15.02 6.61 17.05
C PHE A 261 15.96 6.25 18.21
N ILE A 262 15.97 7.06 19.28
CA ILE A 262 16.84 6.83 20.44
C ILE A 262 16.51 5.53 21.18
N PHE A 263 15.24 5.19 21.26
CA PHE A 263 14.73 4.02 21.97
C PHE A 263 14.22 2.93 20.99
N ALA A 264 14.76 2.92 19.77
CA ALA A 264 14.43 1.87 18.81
C ALA A 264 14.79 0.49 19.39
N GLU A 265 13.86 -0.45 19.29
CA GLU A 265 14.09 -1.83 19.69
C GLU A 265 15.09 -2.50 18.74
N GLU A 266 15.86 -3.45 19.28
CA GLU A 266 16.75 -4.28 18.50
C GLU A 266 15.92 -5.12 17.52
N GLN A 267 16.32 -5.11 16.25
CA GLN A 267 15.72 -5.89 15.18
C GLN A 267 16.61 -7.06 14.80
N ASP A 268 16.05 -8.07 14.16
CA ASP A 268 16.82 -9.13 13.55
C ASP A 268 17.76 -8.52 12.50
N GLN A 269 19.00 -9.02 12.46
CA GLN A 269 20.09 -8.38 11.70
C GLN A 269 19.83 -8.36 10.18
N ASP A 270 19.18 -9.38 9.65
CA ASP A 270 18.79 -9.50 8.25
C ASP A 270 17.65 -8.54 7.88
N ASP A 271 16.64 -8.40 8.75
CA ASP A 271 15.54 -7.42 8.58
C ASP A 271 16.09 -6.00 8.63
N TYR A 272 16.97 -5.70 9.58
CA TYR A 272 17.61 -4.39 9.69
C TYR A 272 18.48 -4.07 8.47
N ALA A 273 19.29 -5.01 8.00
CA ALA A 273 20.11 -4.82 6.80
C ALA A 273 19.25 -4.63 5.54
N SER A 274 18.16 -5.38 5.41
CA SER A 274 17.21 -5.24 4.30
C SER A 274 16.52 -3.88 4.32
N GLY A 275 16.02 -3.43 5.48
CA GLY A 275 15.43 -2.10 5.64
C GLY A 275 16.41 -0.95 5.30
N LEU A 276 17.68 -1.05 5.72
CA LEU A 276 18.70 -0.07 5.34
C LEU A 276 19.00 -0.09 3.83
N ALA A 277 18.94 -1.25 3.18
CA ALA A 277 19.12 -1.34 1.73
C ALA A 277 17.95 -0.70 0.96
N GLU A 278 16.71 -0.86 1.45
CA GLU A 278 15.53 -0.15 0.95
C GLU A 278 15.67 1.37 1.15
N ASN A 279 16.11 1.80 2.32
CA ASN A 279 16.34 3.22 2.63
C ASN A 279 17.39 3.85 1.68
N LEU A 280 18.40 3.10 1.25
CA LEU A 280 19.37 3.55 0.24
C LEU A 280 18.76 3.81 -1.14
N LEU A 281 17.56 3.31 -1.44
CA LEU A 281 16.83 3.59 -2.66
C LEU A 281 16.00 4.88 -2.55
N CYS A 282 15.58 5.23 -1.32
CA CYS A 282 14.64 6.31 -1.05
C CYS A 282 15.30 7.57 -0.48
N TYR A 283 16.36 7.41 0.32
CA TYR A 283 16.98 8.48 1.10
C TYR A 283 18.40 8.81 0.63
N ALA A 284 18.84 10.03 0.91
CA ALA A 284 20.25 10.38 0.81
C ALA A 284 21.08 9.54 1.78
N THR A 285 22.32 9.21 1.42
CA THR A 285 23.17 8.27 2.19
C THR A 285 23.33 8.66 3.66
N GLN A 286 23.40 9.96 3.98
CA GLN A 286 23.50 10.45 5.36
C GLN A 286 22.22 10.21 6.17
N HIS A 287 21.07 9.95 5.54
CA HIS A 287 19.79 9.77 6.20
C HIS A 287 19.34 8.31 6.29
N VAL A 288 20.13 7.37 5.77
CA VAL A 288 19.76 5.94 5.64
C VAL A 288 19.34 5.31 6.96
N ILE A 289 20.00 5.65 8.07
CA ILE A 289 19.75 5.04 9.38
C ILE A 289 18.58 5.73 10.10
N TYR A 290 18.42 7.03 9.97
CA TYR A 290 17.44 7.79 10.77
C TYR A 290 16.33 8.44 9.94
N GLY A 291 16.38 8.33 8.62
CA GLY A 291 15.43 8.97 7.72
C GLY A 291 13.96 8.60 7.97
N ASP A 292 13.70 7.40 8.50
CA ASP A 292 12.34 6.98 8.87
C ASP A 292 11.77 7.72 10.08
N TYR A 293 12.63 8.32 10.90
CA TYR A 293 12.27 8.93 12.17
C TYR A 293 12.24 10.47 12.13
N VAL A 294 12.96 11.07 11.17
CA VAL A 294 13.25 12.49 11.17
C VAL A 294 12.22 13.33 10.42
N ASN A 295 11.75 14.38 11.08
CA ASN A 295 10.97 15.46 10.51
C ASN A 295 11.84 16.72 10.57
N GLU A 296 12.44 17.16 9.46
CA GLU A 296 13.41 18.27 9.48
C GLU A 296 12.78 19.63 9.18
N SER A 297 11.78 19.68 8.33
CA SER A 297 11.23 20.94 7.86
C SER A 297 9.71 20.94 7.74
N TRP A 298 9.13 21.98 8.30
CA TRP A 298 7.72 22.29 8.18
C TRP A 298 7.41 22.92 6.82
N ASP A 299 6.40 22.41 6.11
CA ASP A 299 5.96 22.95 4.84
C ASP A 299 4.43 23.06 4.79
N LYS A 300 3.95 24.25 5.13
CA LYS A 300 2.53 24.56 5.14
C LYS A 300 1.88 24.41 3.77
N GLU A 301 2.53 24.91 2.73
CA GLU A 301 1.99 24.91 1.36
C GLU A 301 1.84 23.48 0.82
N LEU A 302 2.82 22.64 1.11
CA LEU A 302 2.78 21.24 0.73
C LEU A 302 1.67 20.48 1.48
N ILE A 303 1.42 20.78 2.77
CA ILE A 303 0.29 20.20 3.51
C ILE A 303 -1.04 20.59 2.87
N GLU A 304 -1.24 21.89 2.59
CA GLU A 304 -2.45 22.40 1.94
C GLU A 304 -2.65 21.76 0.56
N TYR A 305 -1.59 21.60 -0.22
CA TYR A 305 -1.60 20.94 -1.50
C TYR A 305 -2.05 19.47 -1.37
N VAL A 306 -1.46 18.70 -0.46
CA VAL A 306 -1.80 17.29 -0.26
C VAL A 306 -3.22 17.13 0.29
N LEU A 307 -3.68 17.98 1.21
CA LEU A 307 -5.05 17.99 1.68
C LEU A 307 -6.07 18.21 0.55
N GLY A 308 -5.68 18.89 -0.52
CA GLY A 308 -6.50 19.06 -1.72
C GLY A 308 -6.88 17.76 -2.41
N PHE A 309 -6.17 16.66 -2.17
CA PHE A 309 -6.48 15.34 -2.73
C PHE A 309 -7.51 14.55 -1.92
N PHE A 310 -7.77 14.92 -0.67
CA PHE A 310 -8.80 14.31 0.16
C PHE A 310 -10.19 14.84 -0.20
N ARG A 311 -10.69 14.42 -1.35
CA ARG A 311 -11.99 14.82 -1.90
C ARG A 311 -12.76 13.59 -2.40
N PRO A 312 -14.09 13.64 -2.45
CA PRO A 312 -14.92 12.51 -2.87
C PRO A 312 -14.59 11.99 -4.27
N GLU A 313 -14.19 12.88 -5.18
CA GLU A 313 -13.85 12.53 -6.57
C GLU A 313 -12.53 11.75 -6.67
N ASN A 314 -11.72 11.75 -5.62
CA ASN A 314 -10.46 11.02 -5.55
C ASN A 314 -10.52 9.82 -4.58
N MET A 315 -11.70 9.52 -4.04
CA MET A 315 -11.89 8.47 -3.04
C MET A 315 -12.37 7.17 -3.67
N ARG A 316 -11.75 6.07 -3.24
CA ARG A 316 -12.25 4.72 -3.41
C ARG A 316 -12.88 4.25 -2.10
N ILE A 317 -13.99 3.52 -2.19
CA ILE A 317 -14.71 2.95 -1.05
C ILE A 317 -14.76 1.43 -1.22
N ASP A 318 -14.21 0.70 -0.26
CA ASP A 318 -14.35 -0.75 -0.18
C ASP A 318 -15.02 -1.12 1.15
N VAL A 319 -15.96 -2.05 1.12
CA VAL A 319 -16.64 -2.58 2.31
C VAL A 319 -16.40 -4.08 2.37
N ILE A 320 -15.78 -4.53 3.44
CA ILE A 320 -15.50 -5.95 3.69
C ILE A 320 -16.42 -6.40 4.82
N SER A 321 -17.23 -7.43 4.60
CA SER A 321 -18.14 -7.92 5.64
C SER A 321 -18.69 -9.30 5.30
N ASN A 322 -18.84 -10.15 6.30
CA ASN A 322 -19.46 -11.48 6.18
C ASN A 322 -21.00 -11.43 6.13
N SER A 323 -21.62 -10.28 6.44
CA SER A 323 -23.08 -10.12 6.46
C SER A 323 -23.66 -9.42 5.22
N LEU A 324 -22.82 -9.05 4.23
CA LEU A 324 -23.25 -8.32 3.04
C LEU A 324 -24.35 -9.01 2.20
N PHE A 325 -24.39 -10.34 2.23
CA PHE A 325 -25.31 -11.13 1.43
C PHE A 325 -26.54 -11.63 2.20
N LYS A 326 -26.60 -11.39 3.53
CA LYS A 326 -27.74 -11.78 4.35
C LYS A 326 -28.95 -10.84 4.17
N THR A 327 -28.73 -9.63 3.73
CA THR A 327 -29.80 -8.66 3.44
C THR A 327 -30.29 -8.81 2.00
N LYS A 328 -31.27 -9.67 1.78
CA LYS A 328 -32.05 -9.72 0.55
C LYS A 328 -32.93 -8.48 0.47
N GLY A 329 -32.52 -7.50 -0.30
CA GLY A 329 -33.42 -6.39 -0.65
C GLY A 329 -32.69 -5.08 -0.94
N GLN A 330 -32.75 -4.66 -2.19
CA GLN A 330 -32.49 -3.31 -2.71
C GLN A 330 -31.06 -2.86 -3.06
N LEU A 331 -30.14 -3.74 -3.27
CA LEU A 331 -28.89 -3.34 -3.93
C LEU A 331 -28.73 -4.12 -5.23
N GLY A 332 -28.76 -3.41 -6.35
CA GLY A 332 -28.57 -4.04 -7.67
C GLY A 332 -27.25 -4.80 -7.70
N TYR A 333 -27.36 -6.11 -7.88
CA TYR A 333 -26.19 -6.96 -8.07
C TYR A 333 -25.58 -6.61 -9.42
N VAL A 334 -24.39 -6.00 -9.43
CA VAL A 334 -23.51 -6.17 -10.56
C VAL A 334 -22.71 -7.44 -10.29
N VAL A 335 -23.35 -8.58 -10.52
CA VAL A 335 -22.59 -9.79 -10.81
C VAL A 335 -21.80 -9.43 -12.05
N LEU A 336 -20.46 -9.36 -11.94
CA LEU A 336 -19.58 -9.28 -13.10
C LEU A 336 -19.65 -10.59 -13.88
N CYS A 337 -20.87 -11.02 -14.24
CA CYS A 337 -21.12 -12.18 -15.10
C CYS A 337 -20.63 -11.96 -16.54
N GLY A 338 -20.32 -10.71 -16.94
CA GLY A 338 -19.70 -10.42 -18.23
C GLY A 338 -18.20 -10.74 -18.29
N TRP A 339 -17.56 -11.05 -17.17
CA TRP A 339 -16.13 -11.34 -17.06
C TRP A 339 -15.84 -12.79 -16.69
N THR A 340 -16.75 -13.69 -17.03
CA THR A 340 -16.62 -15.13 -16.75
C THR A 340 -15.37 -15.78 -17.34
N HIS A 341 -14.74 -15.17 -18.34
CA HIS A 341 -13.48 -15.69 -18.87
C HIS A 341 -12.25 -15.25 -18.08
N THR A 342 -12.21 -14.02 -17.54
CA THR A 342 -11.06 -13.52 -16.78
C THR A 342 -11.11 -13.91 -15.30
N CYS A 343 -12.28 -13.90 -14.66
CA CYS A 343 -12.40 -14.36 -13.27
C CYS A 343 -12.19 -15.87 -13.11
N LYS A 344 -12.52 -16.69 -14.12
CA LYS A 344 -12.18 -18.11 -14.15
C LYS A 344 -10.67 -18.37 -14.27
N VAL A 345 -9.93 -17.47 -14.88
CA VAL A 345 -8.48 -17.59 -15.06
C VAL A 345 -7.72 -17.59 -13.73
N PHE A 346 -8.20 -16.87 -12.72
CA PHE A 346 -7.46 -16.68 -11.48
C PHE A 346 -7.97 -17.49 -10.28
N GLY A 347 -9.00 -18.30 -10.44
CA GLY A 347 -9.53 -19.14 -9.35
C GLY A 347 -10.20 -18.37 -8.21
N PHE A 348 -10.32 -17.05 -8.31
CA PHE A 348 -11.05 -16.23 -7.35
C PHE A 348 -12.51 -16.09 -7.75
N TYR A 349 -13.41 -16.56 -6.90
CA TYR A 349 -14.82 -16.17 -6.96
C TYR A 349 -14.99 -14.96 -6.05
N PHE A 350 -14.80 -13.75 -6.58
CA PHE A 350 -15.23 -12.55 -5.89
C PHE A 350 -16.69 -12.29 -6.23
N CYS A 351 -17.54 -12.31 -5.25
CA CYS A 351 -18.83 -11.65 -5.37
C CYS A 351 -18.61 -10.17 -5.08
N VAL A 352 -18.37 -9.38 -6.12
CA VAL A 352 -18.16 -7.94 -6.00
C VAL A 352 -19.45 -7.23 -6.36
N GLN A 353 -19.98 -6.47 -5.41
CA GLN A 353 -21.08 -5.57 -5.66
C GLN A 353 -20.52 -4.16 -5.91
N VAL A 354 -20.69 -3.64 -7.12
CA VAL A 354 -20.29 -2.27 -7.46
C VAL A 354 -21.53 -1.41 -7.44
N GLN A 355 -21.61 -0.45 -6.52
CA GLN A 355 -22.63 0.57 -6.50
C GLN A 355 -22.09 1.83 -7.17
N THR A 356 -22.67 2.19 -8.33
CA THR A 356 -22.40 3.49 -8.96
C THR A 356 -23.42 4.50 -8.41
N HIS A 357 -22.95 5.49 -7.64
CA HIS A 357 -23.76 6.66 -7.36
C HIS A 357 -23.54 7.66 -8.50
N PRO A 358 -24.61 8.21 -9.10
CA PRO A 358 -24.46 9.41 -9.91
C PRO A 358 -23.89 10.52 -9.00
N PRO A 359 -23.06 11.44 -9.53
CA PRO A 359 -22.58 12.58 -8.76
C PRO A 359 -23.81 13.30 -8.18
N SER A 360 -24.06 13.10 -6.90
CA SER A 360 -25.32 13.49 -6.30
C SER A 360 -25.34 14.99 -6.07
N LYS A 361 -26.32 15.66 -6.64
CA LYS A 361 -26.80 16.96 -6.19
C LYS A 361 -27.27 16.94 -4.71
N GLN A 362 -27.13 15.82 -4.00
CA GLN A 362 -27.58 15.64 -2.61
C GLN A 362 -26.51 15.93 -1.55
N THR A 363 -25.22 16.05 -1.92
CA THR A 363 -24.17 16.43 -0.95
C THR A 363 -24.35 17.83 -0.39
N GLY A 364 -25.06 18.72 -1.07
CA GLY A 364 -25.37 20.06 -0.59
C GLY A 364 -26.42 20.18 0.53
N LYS A 365 -27.17 19.11 0.83
CA LYS A 365 -28.21 19.14 1.88
C LYS A 365 -27.80 18.51 3.22
N LEU A 366 -26.70 17.77 3.27
CA LEU A 366 -26.18 17.15 4.51
C LEU A 366 -25.39 18.12 5.40
N TYR A 367 -25.03 19.29 4.88
CA TYR A 367 -24.16 20.26 5.58
C TYR A 367 -24.88 21.32 6.45
N SER A 368 -26.21 21.31 6.52
CA SER A 368 -26.98 22.37 7.21
C SER A 368 -27.38 22.06 8.67
N GLY A 369 -26.84 21.05 9.30
CA GLY A 369 -27.34 20.54 10.59
C GLY A 369 -26.35 20.49 11.75
N LEU A 370 -25.22 21.19 11.73
CA LEU A 370 -24.36 21.31 12.91
C LEU A 370 -24.12 22.76 13.27
N THR A 371 -25.01 23.28 14.13
CA THR A 371 -24.67 24.41 15.01
C THR A 371 -23.89 23.87 16.20
N VAL A 372 -22.75 24.48 16.50
CA VAL A 372 -21.81 24.19 17.58
C VAL A 372 -22.49 24.13 18.93
#